data_5fb0bf60b8a1849c0eebf9d7fc3ac8e7
#
_entry.id   5fb0bf60b8a1849c0eebf9d7fc3ac8e7
#
_cell.length_a   1.000
_cell.length_b   1.000
_cell.length_c   1.000
_cell.angle_alpha   90.00
_cell.angle_beta   90.00
_cell.angle_gamma   90.00
#
_symmetry.space_group_name_H-M   'P 1'
#
loop_
_entity.id
_entity.type
_entity.pdbx_description
1 polymer ?
#
loop_
_entity_poly.entity_id
_entity_poly.type
_entity_poly.pdbx_seq_one_letter_code
_entity_poly.pdbx_strand_id
1 'polypeptide(L)'
;ASATIGPTGSYSNVIVQSAAMVIGIGLYTAFSIIDIEHFAEKWWLFFLFDVVLILMLVTPLGRGQGGNKSWLYIPHMPFMIQPSEIVKLPFTILLAKQMAWFRQNRRMRGWDSLFWPAAHTGFMVLLIYAFSSDAVSALVYLMIYIGMAFAAGLPWYWFVIGFVGAGVGILGLVIFDKVPAHMMDRFIALFNHNYDPQGVNWQQNRGIMALGSGGLFGQGLFNGIQTQSTNDWALPERETDFIFCVAGEELGMVGCLVIILLEAAI
;
A
#
# COMPACT_ATOMS: atom_id res chain seq x y z
N ALA A 1 -11.00 9.97 14.78
CA ALA A 1 -12.13 10.76 15.34
C ALA A 1 -11.86 12.25 15.21
N SER A 2 -10.71 12.75 15.71
CA SER A 2 -10.40 14.18 15.68
C SER A 2 -10.39 14.75 14.26
N ALA A 3 -9.71 14.12 13.32
CA ALA A 3 -9.63 14.57 11.93
C ALA A 3 -10.99 14.66 11.23
N THR A 4 -11.97 13.89 11.67
CA THR A 4 -13.29 13.81 11.03
C THR A 4 -14.36 14.58 11.78
N ILE A 5 -14.51 14.32 13.09
CA ILE A 5 -15.60 14.90 13.88
C ILE A 5 -15.40 16.41 14.04
N GLY A 6 -14.17 16.86 14.30
CA GLY A 6 -13.88 18.26 14.54
C GLY A 6 -14.34 19.16 13.39
N PRO A 7 -13.85 18.94 12.15
CA PRO A 7 -14.18 19.81 11.02
C PRO A 7 -15.59 19.65 10.47
N THR A 8 -16.12 18.43 10.45
CA THR A 8 -17.41 18.13 9.78
C THR A 8 -18.58 17.93 10.74
N GLY A 9 -18.31 17.72 12.03
CA GLY A 9 -19.31 17.31 13.02
C GLY A 9 -19.93 15.93 12.77
N SER A 10 -19.40 15.17 11.81
CA SER A 10 -19.96 13.87 11.39
C SER A 10 -19.29 12.70 12.08
N TYR A 11 -20.09 11.81 12.65
CA TYR A 11 -19.63 10.54 13.23
C TYR A 11 -19.59 9.38 12.23
N SER A 12 -20.00 9.61 10.99
CA SER A 12 -20.15 8.54 9.97
C SER A 12 -18.90 7.71 9.80
N ASN A 13 -17.75 8.35 9.55
CA ASN A 13 -16.47 7.66 9.33
C ASN A 13 -16.00 6.92 10.59
N VAL A 14 -16.27 7.46 11.78
CA VAL A 14 -15.92 6.79 13.05
C VAL A 14 -16.76 5.51 13.24
N ILE A 15 -18.04 5.57 12.91
CA ILE A 15 -18.93 4.38 12.99
C ILE A 15 -18.48 3.31 12.00
N VAL A 16 -18.21 3.70 10.75
CA VAL A 16 -17.72 2.80 9.70
C VAL A 16 -16.39 2.16 10.11
N GLN A 17 -15.46 2.95 10.61
CA GLN A 17 -14.14 2.46 11.06
C GLN A 17 -14.28 1.51 12.26
N SER A 18 -15.15 1.83 13.23
CA SER A 18 -15.40 0.95 14.39
C SER A 18 -16.02 -0.38 13.96
N ALA A 19 -16.98 -0.35 13.04
CA ALA A 19 -17.59 -1.56 12.48
C ALA A 19 -16.55 -2.40 11.72
N ALA A 20 -15.70 -1.77 10.90
CA ALA A 20 -14.63 -2.44 10.18
C ALA A 20 -13.63 -3.10 11.14
N MET A 21 -13.31 -2.45 12.27
CA MET A 21 -12.42 -2.99 13.30
C MET A 21 -13.00 -4.25 13.96
N VAL A 22 -14.29 -4.24 14.30
CA VAL A 22 -14.98 -5.41 14.86
C VAL A 22 -15.01 -6.58 13.86
N ILE A 23 -15.33 -6.30 12.60
CA ILE A 23 -15.29 -7.30 11.52
C ILE A 23 -13.86 -7.83 11.34
N GLY A 24 -12.86 -6.96 11.34
CA GLY A 24 -11.45 -7.33 11.22
C GLY A 24 -10.97 -8.25 12.33
N ILE A 25 -11.33 -7.99 13.59
CA ILE A 25 -11.02 -8.85 14.73
C ILE A 25 -11.71 -10.23 14.56
N GLY A 26 -12.98 -10.24 14.12
CA GLY A 26 -13.70 -11.47 13.85
C GLY A 26 -13.04 -12.32 12.75
N LEU A 27 -12.66 -11.69 11.65
CA LEU A 27 -11.94 -12.36 10.55
C LEU A 27 -10.56 -12.86 11.00
N TYR A 28 -9.80 -12.04 11.73
CA TYR A 28 -8.51 -12.44 12.28
C TYR A 28 -8.65 -13.71 13.14
N THR A 29 -9.62 -13.73 14.06
CA THR A 29 -9.87 -14.89 14.92
C THR A 29 -10.29 -16.11 14.09
N ALA A 30 -11.16 -15.95 13.09
CA ALA A 30 -11.59 -17.03 12.21
C ALA A 30 -10.41 -17.61 11.41
N PHE A 31 -9.60 -16.74 10.77
CA PHE A 31 -8.46 -17.19 9.98
C PHE A 31 -7.30 -17.76 10.81
N SER A 32 -7.16 -17.40 12.08
CA SER A 32 -6.14 -17.96 12.95
C SER A 32 -6.39 -19.45 13.31
N ILE A 33 -7.62 -19.93 13.13
CA ILE A 33 -8.01 -21.33 13.40
C ILE A 33 -7.92 -22.19 12.13
N ILE A 34 -7.89 -21.57 10.96
CA ILE A 34 -7.92 -22.25 9.66
C ILE A 34 -6.53 -22.80 9.33
N ASP A 35 -6.47 -24.07 8.95
CA ASP A 35 -5.25 -24.68 8.40
C ASP A 35 -5.01 -24.20 6.97
N ILE A 36 -4.08 -23.26 6.84
CA ILE A 36 -3.72 -22.65 5.55
C ILE A 36 -3.08 -23.66 4.60
N GLU A 37 -2.36 -24.68 5.11
CA GLU A 37 -1.70 -25.68 4.28
C GLU A 37 -2.71 -26.49 3.49
N HIS A 38 -3.80 -26.89 4.12
CA HIS A 38 -4.87 -27.64 3.44
C HIS A 38 -5.55 -26.81 2.32
N PHE A 39 -5.78 -25.52 2.57
CA PHE A 39 -6.30 -24.60 1.55
C PHE A 39 -5.31 -24.39 0.40
N ALA A 40 -4.01 -24.30 0.71
CA ALA A 40 -2.96 -24.13 -0.30
C ALA A 40 -2.83 -25.32 -1.25
N GLU A 41 -3.35 -26.52 -0.93
CA GLU A 41 -3.39 -27.64 -1.87
C GLU A 41 -4.14 -27.32 -3.15
N LYS A 42 -5.22 -26.55 -3.05
CA LYS A 42 -6.02 -26.11 -4.20
C LYS A 42 -5.53 -24.77 -4.76
N TRP A 43 -4.23 -24.65 -4.94
CA TRP A 43 -3.54 -23.42 -5.34
C TRP A 43 -4.12 -22.76 -6.61
N TRP A 44 -4.62 -23.55 -7.56
CA TRP A 44 -5.18 -23.04 -8.81
C TRP A 44 -6.48 -22.25 -8.60
N LEU A 45 -7.27 -22.56 -7.54
CA LEU A 45 -8.47 -21.80 -7.18
C LEU A 45 -8.09 -20.40 -6.67
N PHE A 46 -7.04 -20.29 -5.87
CA PHE A 46 -6.54 -19.00 -5.41
C PHE A 46 -6.01 -18.16 -6.57
N PHE A 47 -5.24 -18.78 -7.46
CA PHE A 47 -4.75 -18.08 -8.65
C PHE A 47 -5.90 -17.63 -9.56
N LEU A 48 -6.89 -18.48 -9.79
CA LEU A 48 -8.07 -18.12 -10.57
C LEU A 48 -8.86 -16.99 -9.89
N PHE A 49 -9.04 -17.05 -8.58
CA PHE A 49 -9.70 -16.01 -7.80
C PHE A 49 -8.98 -14.67 -7.95
N ASP A 50 -7.65 -14.65 -7.82
CA ASP A 50 -6.83 -13.44 -7.97
C ASP A 50 -7.01 -12.81 -9.35
N VAL A 51 -6.92 -13.61 -10.40
CA VAL A 51 -7.08 -13.13 -11.78
C VAL A 51 -8.51 -12.62 -12.03
N VAL A 52 -9.53 -13.38 -11.62
CA VAL A 52 -10.93 -12.99 -11.82
C VAL A 52 -11.26 -11.71 -11.07
N LEU A 53 -10.81 -11.57 -9.83
CA LEU A 53 -11.09 -10.39 -9.02
C LEU A 53 -10.47 -9.12 -9.61
N ILE A 54 -9.24 -9.20 -10.15
CA ILE A 54 -8.62 -8.06 -10.83
C ILE A 54 -9.34 -7.76 -12.15
N LEU A 55 -9.70 -8.79 -12.92
CA LEU A 55 -10.42 -8.61 -14.19
C LEU A 55 -11.81 -8.00 -14.00
N MET A 56 -12.44 -8.16 -12.84
CA MET A 56 -13.70 -7.47 -12.53
C MET A 56 -13.59 -5.94 -12.59
N LEU A 57 -12.39 -5.35 -12.48
CA LEU A 57 -12.18 -3.92 -12.68
C LEU A 57 -12.50 -3.44 -14.10
N VAL A 58 -12.44 -4.33 -15.10
CA VAL A 58 -12.79 -4.02 -16.50
C VAL A 58 -14.30 -3.88 -16.68
N THR A 59 -15.09 -4.51 -15.79
CA THR A 59 -16.54 -4.47 -15.85
C THR A 59 -17.10 -3.09 -15.46
N PRO A 60 -18.39 -2.81 -15.69
CA PRO A 60 -19.05 -1.58 -15.24
C PRO A 60 -19.01 -1.35 -13.71
N LEU A 61 -18.62 -2.37 -12.94
CA LEU A 61 -18.42 -2.27 -11.48
C LEU A 61 -17.13 -1.54 -11.11
N GLY A 62 -16.15 -1.49 -12.02
CA GLY A 62 -14.89 -0.77 -11.80
C GLY A 62 -15.10 0.74 -11.73
N ARG A 63 -14.73 1.34 -10.61
CA ARG A 63 -14.76 2.79 -10.36
C ARG A 63 -13.35 3.29 -10.10
N GLY A 64 -13.12 4.57 -10.41
CA GLY A 64 -11.83 5.18 -10.16
C GLY A 64 -11.92 6.67 -9.91
N GLN A 65 -10.91 7.20 -9.25
CA GLN A 65 -10.66 8.64 -9.11
C GLN A 65 -9.32 8.95 -9.78
N GLY A 66 -9.24 10.11 -10.45
CA GLY A 66 -7.97 10.59 -11.01
C GLY A 66 -7.39 9.74 -12.15
N GLY A 67 -8.20 8.96 -12.89
CA GLY A 67 -7.74 8.11 -14.00
C GLY A 67 -7.41 6.66 -13.62
N ASN A 68 -7.33 6.33 -12.36
CA ASN A 68 -7.09 4.97 -11.87
C ASN A 68 -8.41 4.26 -11.60
N LYS A 69 -8.62 3.07 -12.16
CA LYS A 69 -9.80 2.22 -11.90
C LYS A 69 -9.46 1.15 -10.87
N SER A 70 -9.21 1.54 -9.62
CA SER A 70 -8.70 0.63 -8.59
C SER A 70 -9.78 0.06 -7.67
N TRP A 71 -11.02 0.54 -7.77
CA TRP A 71 -12.08 0.22 -6.83
C TRP A 71 -13.24 -0.48 -7.51
N LEU A 72 -13.81 -1.50 -6.85
CA LEU A 72 -15.05 -2.15 -7.26
C LEU A 72 -16.22 -1.56 -6.45
N TYR A 73 -17.20 -1.03 -7.17
CA TYR A 73 -18.47 -0.63 -6.60
C TYR A 73 -19.48 -1.78 -6.71
N ILE A 74 -19.87 -2.34 -5.56
CA ILE A 74 -20.91 -3.35 -5.49
C ILE A 74 -22.21 -2.65 -5.08
N PRO A 75 -23.26 -2.72 -5.90
CA PRO A 75 -24.56 -2.14 -5.55
C PRO A 75 -25.04 -2.63 -4.17
N HIS A 76 -25.60 -1.73 -3.36
CA HIS A 76 -26.09 -1.99 -2.01
C HIS A 76 -25.01 -2.19 -0.93
N MET A 77 -23.72 -2.13 -1.26
CA MET A 77 -22.66 -2.06 -0.25
C MET A 77 -22.30 -0.60 0.06
N PRO A 78 -22.16 -0.22 1.34
CA PRO A 78 -21.81 1.15 1.72
C PRO A 78 -20.32 1.49 1.52
N PHE A 79 -19.53 0.55 1.03
CA PHE A 79 -18.10 0.71 0.81
C PHE A 79 -17.67 0.13 -0.54
N MET A 80 -16.61 0.67 -1.09
CA MET A 80 -15.94 0.13 -2.28
C MET A 80 -14.83 -0.83 -1.86
N ILE A 81 -14.58 -1.83 -2.69
CA ILE A 81 -13.54 -2.84 -2.46
C ILE A 81 -12.41 -2.59 -3.44
N GLN A 82 -11.17 -2.58 -2.95
CA GLN A 82 -9.99 -2.55 -3.80
C GLN A 82 -9.49 -4.00 -4.03
N PRO A 83 -9.61 -4.55 -5.25
CA PRO A 83 -9.21 -5.93 -5.54
C PRO A 83 -7.76 -6.23 -5.20
N SER A 84 -6.83 -5.32 -5.50
CA SER A 84 -5.41 -5.47 -5.20
C SER A 84 -5.12 -5.67 -3.71
N GLU A 85 -5.98 -5.18 -2.81
CA GLU A 85 -5.82 -5.40 -1.37
C GLU A 85 -6.21 -6.83 -0.96
N ILE A 86 -7.32 -7.33 -1.50
CA ILE A 86 -7.80 -8.69 -1.19
C ILE A 86 -6.88 -9.75 -1.79
N VAL A 87 -6.45 -9.56 -3.02
CA VAL A 87 -5.59 -10.48 -3.78
C VAL A 87 -4.20 -10.63 -3.15
N LYS A 88 -3.72 -9.69 -2.35
CA LYS A 88 -2.44 -9.82 -1.62
C LYS A 88 -2.37 -11.08 -0.76
N LEU A 89 -3.48 -11.46 -0.11
CA LEU A 89 -3.50 -12.63 0.79
C LEU A 89 -3.30 -13.94 0.02
N PRO A 90 -4.16 -14.31 -0.96
CA PRO A 90 -3.95 -15.53 -1.72
C PRO A 90 -2.66 -15.51 -2.54
N PHE A 91 -2.26 -14.37 -3.12
CA PHE A 91 -0.96 -14.21 -3.76
C PHE A 91 0.21 -14.58 -2.83
N THR A 92 0.20 -14.07 -1.60
CA THR A 92 1.25 -14.36 -0.60
C THR A 92 1.27 -15.85 -0.25
N ILE A 93 0.12 -16.49 -0.09
CA ILE A 93 0.01 -17.93 0.19
C ILE A 93 0.57 -18.75 -0.99
N LEU A 94 0.22 -18.40 -2.22
CA LEU A 94 0.73 -19.06 -3.42
C LEU A 94 2.24 -18.93 -3.56
N LEU A 95 2.75 -17.73 -3.31
CA LEU A 95 4.18 -17.43 -3.35
C LEU A 95 4.94 -18.20 -2.27
N ALA A 96 4.39 -18.27 -1.04
CA ALA A 96 4.94 -19.07 0.05
C ALA A 96 5.02 -20.57 -0.33
N LYS A 97 3.97 -21.11 -0.91
CA LYS A 97 3.94 -22.50 -1.39
C LYS A 97 5.01 -22.76 -2.46
N GLN A 98 5.15 -21.88 -3.44
CA GLN A 98 6.19 -22.01 -4.47
C GLN A 98 7.58 -22.00 -3.84
N MET A 99 7.87 -21.07 -2.94
CA MET A 99 9.16 -20.94 -2.27
C MET A 99 9.45 -22.14 -1.36
N ALA A 100 8.45 -22.61 -0.60
CA ALA A 100 8.56 -23.81 0.24
C ALA A 100 8.89 -25.05 -0.59
N TRP A 101 8.25 -25.22 -1.74
CA TRP A 101 8.54 -26.32 -2.66
C TRP A 101 10.00 -26.32 -3.15
N PHE A 102 10.52 -25.16 -3.57
CA PHE A 102 11.93 -25.05 -3.99
C PHE A 102 12.89 -25.33 -2.83
N ARG A 103 12.56 -24.85 -1.63
CA ARG A 103 13.36 -25.09 -0.42
C ARG A 103 13.41 -26.57 -0.04
N GLN A 104 12.27 -27.25 -0.04
CA GLN A 104 12.17 -28.67 0.28
C GLN A 104 12.94 -29.54 -0.73
N ASN A 105 12.89 -29.19 -2.00
CA ASN A 105 13.60 -29.90 -3.07
C ASN A 105 15.08 -29.49 -3.21
N ARG A 106 15.61 -28.68 -2.30
CA ARG A 106 17.00 -28.15 -2.32
C ARG A 106 17.39 -27.43 -3.61
N ARG A 107 16.42 -26.82 -4.30
CA ARG A 107 16.60 -26.12 -5.59
C ARG A 107 16.71 -24.60 -5.47
N MET A 108 16.93 -24.06 -4.26
CA MET A 108 16.97 -22.60 -4.03
C MET A 108 18.12 -21.88 -4.75
N ARG A 109 19.15 -22.59 -5.19
CA ARG A 109 20.27 -22.01 -5.96
C ARG A 109 20.08 -22.05 -7.48
N GLY A 110 19.05 -22.74 -7.95
CA GLY A 110 18.73 -22.87 -9.37
C GLY A 110 18.03 -21.64 -9.93
N TRP A 111 18.08 -21.45 -11.23
CA TRP A 111 17.34 -20.40 -11.94
C TRP A 111 15.82 -20.54 -11.78
N ASP A 112 15.35 -21.76 -11.63
CA ASP A 112 13.92 -22.10 -11.49
C ASP A 112 13.32 -21.43 -10.23
N SER A 113 14.08 -21.41 -9.14
CA SER A 113 13.64 -20.81 -7.86
C SER A 113 13.51 -19.28 -7.91
N LEU A 114 14.24 -18.64 -8.81
CA LEU A 114 14.08 -17.22 -9.10
C LEU A 114 12.95 -17.01 -10.13
N PHE A 115 13.01 -17.75 -11.26
CA PHE A 115 12.18 -17.47 -12.43
C PHE A 115 10.68 -17.69 -12.19
N TRP A 116 10.26 -18.82 -11.62
CA TRP A 116 8.84 -19.12 -11.48
C TRP A 116 8.11 -18.19 -10.49
N PRO A 117 8.64 -17.95 -9.28
CA PRO A 117 8.01 -16.96 -8.38
C PRO A 117 8.08 -15.53 -8.92
N ALA A 118 9.17 -15.16 -9.62
CA ALA A 118 9.28 -13.86 -10.27
C ALA A 118 8.30 -13.72 -11.44
N ALA A 119 8.11 -14.75 -12.24
CA ALA A 119 7.14 -14.77 -13.35
C ALA A 119 5.70 -14.64 -12.82
N HIS A 120 5.36 -15.36 -11.74
CA HIS A 120 4.06 -15.22 -11.07
C HIS A 120 3.86 -13.78 -10.56
N THR A 121 4.85 -13.24 -9.85
CA THR A 121 4.80 -11.85 -9.37
C THR A 121 4.70 -10.86 -10.52
N GLY A 122 5.53 -11.02 -11.55
CA GLY A 122 5.50 -10.16 -12.74
C GLY A 122 4.16 -10.19 -13.46
N PHE A 123 3.54 -11.35 -13.56
CA PHE A 123 2.20 -11.50 -14.12
C PHE A 123 1.16 -10.72 -13.30
N MET A 124 1.17 -10.85 -11.96
CA MET A 124 0.25 -10.11 -11.08
C MET A 124 0.48 -8.61 -11.14
N VAL A 125 1.75 -8.18 -11.13
CA VAL A 125 2.13 -6.77 -11.29
C VAL A 125 1.61 -6.20 -12.62
N LEU A 126 1.78 -6.94 -13.71
CA LEU A 126 1.27 -6.54 -15.04
C LEU A 126 -0.24 -6.45 -15.05
N LEU A 127 -0.96 -7.42 -14.47
CA LEU A 127 -2.42 -7.38 -14.37
C LEU A 127 -2.89 -6.16 -13.59
N ILE A 128 -2.32 -5.92 -12.41
CA ILE A 128 -2.70 -4.78 -11.56
C ILE A 128 -2.41 -3.48 -12.30
N TYR A 129 -1.23 -3.32 -12.87
CA TYR A 129 -0.88 -2.09 -13.58
C TYR A 129 -1.74 -1.86 -14.84
N ALA A 130 -1.99 -2.90 -15.62
CA ALA A 130 -2.76 -2.79 -16.86
C ALA A 130 -4.24 -2.45 -16.63
N PHE A 131 -4.86 -3.00 -15.58
CA PHE A 131 -6.30 -2.85 -15.36
C PHE A 131 -6.67 -1.82 -14.28
N SER A 132 -5.79 -1.62 -13.30
CA SER A 132 -5.99 -0.64 -12.22
C SER A 132 -5.25 0.67 -12.46
N SER A 133 -4.19 0.70 -13.28
CA SER A 133 -3.24 1.81 -13.42
C SER A 133 -2.61 2.24 -12.08
N ASP A 134 -2.55 1.33 -11.11
CA ASP A 134 -2.06 1.57 -9.76
C ASP A 134 -0.63 1.05 -9.62
N ALA A 135 0.32 1.93 -9.86
CA ALA A 135 1.75 1.63 -9.75
C ALA A 135 2.18 1.36 -8.30
N VAL A 136 1.53 1.98 -7.32
CA VAL A 136 1.86 1.80 -5.90
C VAL A 136 1.49 0.40 -5.44
N SER A 137 0.27 -0.06 -5.75
CA SER A 137 -0.13 -1.44 -5.46
C SER A 137 0.79 -2.44 -6.17
N ALA A 138 1.13 -2.21 -7.44
CA ALA A 138 2.06 -3.07 -8.17
C ALA A 138 3.44 -3.17 -7.50
N LEU A 139 3.97 -2.05 -6.98
CA LEU A 139 5.22 -2.01 -6.23
C LEU A 139 5.14 -2.83 -4.93
N VAL A 140 4.01 -2.80 -4.23
CA VAL A 140 3.81 -3.59 -3.01
C VAL A 140 3.93 -5.09 -3.29
N TYR A 141 3.38 -5.61 -4.40
CA TYR A 141 3.54 -7.01 -4.80
C TYR A 141 5.01 -7.38 -5.07
N LEU A 142 5.76 -6.48 -5.69
CA LEU A 142 7.20 -6.67 -5.88
C LEU A 142 7.94 -6.73 -4.54
N MET A 143 7.60 -5.86 -3.59
CA MET A 143 8.20 -5.85 -2.26
C MET A 143 7.86 -7.10 -1.45
N ILE A 144 6.62 -7.62 -1.56
CA ILE A 144 6.24 -8.91 -0.96
C ILE A 144 7.12 -10.03 -1.53
N TYR A 145 7.31 -10.09 -2.85
CA TYR A 145 8.19 -11.07 -3.47
C TYR A 145 9.62 -10.98 -2.96
N ILE A 146 10.21 -9.79 -2.91
CA ILE A 146 11.58 -9.57 -2.43
C ILE A 146 11.74 -10.04 -0.98
N GLY A 147 10.82 -9.63 -0.10
CA GLY A 147 10.83 -10.02 1.31
C GLY A 147 10.70 -11.53 1.50
N MET A 148 9.77 -12.16 0.79
CA MET A 148 9.56 -13.61 0.85
C MET A 148 10.73 -14.40 0.26
N ALA A 149 11.31 -13.95 -0.85
CA ALA A 149 12.48 -14.57 -1.46
C ALA A 149 13.69 -14.52 -0.51
N PHE A 150 13.87 -13.39 0.19
CA PHE A 150 14.89 -13.25 1.22
C PHE A 150 14.66 -14.20 2.39
N ALA A 151 13.45 -14.24 2.93
CA ALA A 151 13.06 -15.14 4.04
C ALA A 151 13.16 -16.64 3.66
N ALA A 152 12.87 -16.98 2.40
CA ALA A 152 13.02 -18.34 1.88
C ALA A 152 14.49 -18.79 1.74
N GLY A 153 15.44 -17.85 1.78
CA GLY A 153 16.86 -18.13 1.65
C GLY A 153 17.36 -18.16 0.20
N LEU A 154 16.74 -17.35 -0.68
CA LEU A 154 17.27 -17.14 -2.02
C LEU A 154 18.66 -16.50 -1.92
N PRO A 155 19.68 -16.95 -2.69
CA PRO A 155 21.03 -16.40 -2.63
C PRO A 155 21.07 -14.91 -2.90
N TRP A 156 21.85 -14.17 -2.11
CA TRP A 156 21.93 -12.71 -2.14
C TRP A 156 22.35 -12.13 -3.49
N TYR A 157 23.14 -12.85 -4.29
CA TYR A 157 23.58 -12.40 -5.61
C TYR A 157 22.41 -12.18 -6.58
N TRP A 158 21.28 -12.89 -6.41
CA TRP A 158 20.08 -12.65 -7.22
C TRP A 158 19.46 -11.29 -6.95
N PHE A 159 19.46 -10.85 -5.69
CA PHE A 159 18.97 -9.51 -5.33
C PHE A 159 19.88 -8.43 -5.93
N VAL A 160 21.20 -8.63 -5.91
CA VAL A 160 22.14 -7.69 -6.55
C VAL A 160 21.92 -7.63 -8.06
N ILE A 161 21.77 -8.79 -8.73
CA ILE A 161 21.48 -8.84 -10.17
C ILE A 161 20.15 -8.14 -10.47
N GLY A 162 19.12 -8.39 -9.69
CA GLY A 162 17.81 -7.74 -9.83
C GLY A 162 17.89 -6.23 -9.63
N PHE A 163 18.60 -5.78 -8.60
CA PHE A 163 18.77 -4.35 -8.31
C PHE A 163 19.58 -3.63 -9.39
N VAL A 164 20.69 -4.23 -9.83
CA VAL A 164 21.51 -3.68 -10.93
C VAL A 164 20.70 -3.66 -12.23
N GLY A 165 19.99 -4.75 -12.53
CA GLY A 165 19.13 -4.83 -13.72
C GLY A 165 18.03 -3.76 -13.72
N ALA A 166 17.36 -3.55 -12.58
CA ALA A 166 16.36 -2.48 -12.42
C ALA A 166 17.02 -1.09 -12.59
N GLY A 167 18.19 -0.86 -12.01
CA GLY A 167 18.93 0.39 -12.16
C GLY A 167 19.30 0.68 -13.60
N VAL A 168 19.82 -0.33 -14.33
CA VAL A 168 20.11 -0.20 -15.76
C VAL A 168 18.85 0.04 -16.59
N GLY A 169 17.75 -0.63 -16.24
CA GLY A 169 16.45 -0.41 -16.90
C GLY A 169 15.93 1.02 -16.72
N ILE A 170 15.99 1.53 -15.49
CA ILE A 170 15.58 2.91 -15.18
C ILE A 170 16.48 3.92 -15.91
N LEU A 171 17.80 3.72 -15.88
CA LEU A 171 18.76 4.54 -16.64
C LEU A 171 18.44 4.54 -18.14
N GLY A 172 18.12 3.38 -18.70
CA GLY A 172 17.69 3.27 -20.08
C GLY A 172 16.42 4.11 -20.37
N LEU A 173 15.41 4.01 -19.51
CA LEU A 173 14.18 4.80 -19.66
C LEU A 173 14.45 6.31 -19.60
N VAL A 174 15.37 6.74 -18.71
CA VAL A 174 15.76 8.16 -18.62
C VAL A 174 16.53 8.61 -19.86
N ILE A 175 17.49 7.82 -20.34
CA ILE A 175 18.32 8.17 -21.52
C ILE A 175 17.45 8.26 -22.80
N PHE A 176 16.47 7.37 -22.93
CA PHE A 176 15.57 7.36 -24.08
C PHE A 176 14.35 8.29 -23.93
N ASP A 177 14.31 9.12 -22.89
CA ASP A 177 13.22 10.07 -22.59
C ASP A 177 11.83 9.40 -22.57
N LYS A 178 11.77 8.19 -22.01
CA LYS A 178 10.54 7.39 -21.87
C LYS A 178 9.89 7.49 -20.50
N VAL A 179 10.49 8.25 -19.57
CA VAL A 179 9.93 8.48 -18.25
C VAL A 179 8.82 9.52 -18.35
N PRO A 180 7.58 9.20 -17.92
CA PRO A 180 6.50 10.19 -17.90
C PRO A 180 6.87 11.38 -17.01
N ALA A 181 6.59 12.60 -17.46
CA ALA A 181 6.95 13.84 -16.75
C ALA A 181 6.47 13.84 -15.30
N HIS A 182 5.24 13.39 -15.04
CA HIS A 182 4.68 13.32 -13.69
C HIS A 182 5.44 12.38 -12.73
N MET A 183 6.14 11.37 -13.24
CA MET A 183 7.00 10.51 -12.41
C MET A 183 8.32 11.21 -12.10
N MET A 184 8.87 11.91 -13.08
CA MET A 184 10.09 12.71 -12.89
C MET A 184 9.85 13.83 -11.89
N ASP A 185 8.73 14.53 -11.98
CA ASP A 185 8.35 15.59 -11.04
C ASP A 185 8.25 15.06 -9.60
N ARG A 186 7.61 13.91 -9.40
CA ARG A 186 7.55 13.25 -8.08
C ARG A 186 8.92 12.86 -7.56
N PHE A 187 9.81 12.37 -8.43
CA PHE A 187 11.16 12.00 -8.05
C PHE A 187 12.00 13.22 -7.66
N ILE A 188 11.90 14.31 -8.40
CA ILE A 188 12.59 15.58 -8.08
C ILE A 188 12.02 16.15 -6.77
N ALA A 189 10.72 16.09 -6.58
CA ALA A 189 10.04 16.57 -5.38
C ALA A 189 10.51 15.87 -4.09
N LEU A 190 10.89 14.60 -4.16
CA LEU A 190 11.45 13.84 -3.03
C LEU A 190 12.74 14.47 -2.46
N PHE A 191 13.59 15.02 -3.33
CA PHE A 191 14.89 15.59 -2.95
C PHE A 191 14.89 17.11 -2.86
N ASN A 192 13.92 17.77 -3.51
CA ASN A 192 13.82 19.22 -3.53
C ASN A 192 12.42 19.68 -3.10
N HIS A 193 12.27 19.96 -1.82
CA HIS A 193 11.00 20.42 -1.23
C HIS A 193 10.50 21.77 -1.79
N ASN A 194 11.39 22.55 -2.41
CA ASN A 194 11.05 23.81 -3.05
C ASN A 194 10.62 23.64 -4.52
N TYR A 195 10.67 22.41 -5.05
CA TYR A 195 10.18 22.11 -6.38
C TYR A 195 8.65 22.09 -6.35
N ASP A 196 8.03 23.00 -7.06
CA ASP A 196 6.58 23.16 -7.16
C ASP A 196 5.83 23.07 -5.80
N PRO A 197 6.02 24.08 -4.91
CA PRO A 197 5.44 24.06 -3.56
C PRO A 197 3.91 24.10 -3.52
N GLN A 198 3.26 24.55 -4.61
CA GLN A 198 1.81 24.66 -4.74
C GLN A 198 1.18 23.52 -5.56
N GLY A 199 2.01 22.67 -6.18
CA GLY A 199 1.59 21.50 -6.92
C GLY A 199 2.00 20.20 -6.23
N VAL A 200 3.03 19.51 -6.78
CA VAL A 200 3.43 18.17 -6.35
C VAL A 200 3.80 18.11 -4.86
N ASN A 201 4.47 19.14 -4.32
CA ASN A 201 4.92 19.19 -2.92
C ASN A 201 3.91 19.83 -1.98
N TRP A 202 2.79 20.34 -2.48
CA TRP A 202 1.82 21.05 -1.63
C TRP A 202 1.34 20.20 -0.45
N GLN A 203 0.92 18.98 -0.71
CA GLN A 203 0.42 18.07 0.33
C GLN A 203 1.49 17.74 1.38
N GLN A 204 2.71 17.42 0.93
CA GLN A 204 3.84 17.13 1.83
C GLN A 204 4.20 18.33 2.70
N ASN A 205 4.24 19.52 2.10
CA ASN A 205 4.55 20.74 2.84
C ASN A 205 3.51 21.02 3.92
N ARG A 206 2.22 20.80 3.63
CA ARG A 206 1.14 20.91 4.64
C ARG A 206 1.30 19.88 5.75
N GLY A 207 1.63 18.65 5.43
CA GLY A 207 1.92 17.59 6.41
C GLY A 207 3.10 17.95 7.33
N ILE A 208 4.20 18.46 6.76
CA ILE A 208 5.39 18.90 7.54
C ILE A 208 5.03 20.09 8.44
N MET A 209 4.23 21.02 7.94
CA MET A 209 3.77 22.17 8.74
C MET A 209 2.89 21.72 9.92
N ALA A 210 1.97 20.77 9.70
CA ALA A 210 1.14 20.22 10.75
C ALA A 210 1.99 19.51 11.83
N LEU A 211 2.90 18.62 11.42
CA LEU A 211 3.85 17.94 12.33
C LEU A 211 4.68 18.95 13.14
N GLY A 212 5.26 19.95 12.46
CA GLY A 212 6.10 20.97 13.10
C GLY A 212 5.34 21.85 14.09
N SER A 213 4.07 22.13 13.82
CA SER A 213 3.24 22.97 14.68
C SER A 213 2.88 22.31 16.01
N GLY A 214 2.90 20.97 16.11
CA GLY A 214 2.59 20.23 17.33
C GLY A 214 3.68 20.29 18.40
N GLY A 215 4.94 20.57 18.05
CA GLY A 215 6.03 20.61 19.01
C GLY A 215 6.20 19.29 19.79
N LEU A 216 6.58 19.39 21.08
CA LEU A 216 6.83 18.18 21.89
C LEU A 216 5.54 17.48 22.36
N PHE A 217 4.53 18.23 22.81
CA PHE A 217 3.34 17.69 23.48
C PHE A 217 2.05 17.88 22.70
N GLY A 218 2.11 18.46 21.50
CA GLY A 218 0.96 18.73 20.66
C GLY A 218 0.17 19.96 21.06
N GLN A 219 -0.77 20.33 20.19
CA GLN A 219 -1.72 21.42 20.42
C GLN A 219 -2.93 20.97 21.27
N GLY A 220 -3.03 19.67 21.54
CA GLY A 220 -4.16 19.04 22.22
C GLY A 220 -5.17 18.43 21.25
N LEU A 221 -5.88 17.40 21.70
CA LEU A 221 -6.92 16.73 20.93
C LEU A 221 -8.03 17.73 20.54
N PHE A 222 -8.43 17.69 19.26
CA PHE A 222 -9.42 18.59 18.66
C PHE A 222 -9.01 20.07 18.61
N ASN A 223 -7.73 20.39 18.84
CA ASN A 223 -7.22 21.77 18.82
C ASN A 223 -6.18 22.01 17.71
N GLY A 224 -5.90 21.03 16.87
CA GLY A 224 -4.96 21.17 15.76
C GLY A 224 -5.42 22.24 14.77
N ILE A 225 -4.61 23.24 14.50
CA ILE A 225 -4.95 24.35 13.60
C ILE A 225 -5.18 23.87 12.17
N GLN A 226 -4.30 23.00 11.66
CA GLN A 226 -4.43 22.42 10.32
C GLN A 226 -5.50 21.33 10.30
N THR A 227 -5.53 20.49 11.31
CA THR A 227 -6.46 19.36 11.44
C THR A 227 -7.91 19.83 11.56
N GLN A 228 -8.19 20.88 12.36
CA GLN A 228 -9.55 21.36 12.61
C GLN A 228 -10.01 22.42 11.61
N SER A 229 -9.13 22.84 10.71
CA SER A 229 -9.47 23.85 9.70
C SER A 229 -10.53 23.32 8.73
N THR A 230 -11.53 24.14 8.44
CA THR A 230 -12.52 23.90 7.39
C THR A 230 -12.08 24.39 6.01
N ASN A 231 -10.87 24.96 5.94
CA ASN A 231 -10.32 25.47 4.69
C ASN A 231 -9.75 24.32 3.85
N ASP A 232 -10.13 24.26 2.57
CA ASP A 232 -9.66 23.26 1.60
C ASP A 232 -8.13 23.31 1.39
N TRP A 233 -7.48 24.43 1.76
CA TRP A 233 -6.02 24.61 1.70
C TRP A 233 -5.27 24.18 2.97
N ALA A 234 -5.96 23.65 3.97
CA ALA A 234 -5.34 23.11 5.17
C ALA A 234 -4.70 21.73 4.89
N LEU A 235 -4.69 20.83 5.83
CA LEU A 235 -4.15 19.47 5.66
C LEU A 235 -5.11 18.63 4.79
N PRO A 236 -4.72 18.26 3.54
CA PRO A 236 -5.55 17.39 2.70
C PRO A 236 -5.51 15.96 3.22
N GLU A 237 -6.49 15.15 2.84
CA GLU A 237 -6.55 13.70 3.16
C GLU A 237 -6.13 13.37 4.61
N ARG A 238 -6.51 14.23 5.55
CA ARG A 238 -6.16 14.12 6.96
C ARG A 238 -6.73 12.90 7.66
N GLU A 239 -7.76 12.29 7.08
CA GLU A 239 -8.44 11.11 7.62
C GLU A 239 -7.74 9.81 7.17
N THR A 240 -6.91 9.87 6.14
CA THR A 240 -6.28 8.73 5.46
C THR A 240 -4.76 8.89 5.41
N ASP A 241 -4.25 9.53 4.38
CA ASP A 241 -2.81 9.55 4.06
C ASP A 241 -1.98 10.37 5.05
N PHE A 242 -2.58 11.41 5.65
CA PHE A 242 -1.90 12.31 6.59
C PHE A 242 -2.35 12.14 8.05
N ILE A 243 -2.92 10.99 8.42
CA ILE A 243 -3.36 10.72 9.80
C ILE A 243 -2.21 10.82 10.81
N PHE A 244 -0.98 10.46 10.41
CA PHE A 244 0.20 10.60 11.23
C PHE A 244 0.54 12.09 11.49
N CYS A 245 0.32 12.96 10.50
CA CYS A 245 0.49 14.40 10.66
C CYS A 245 -0.54 14.98 11.62
N VAL A 246 -1.78 14.47 11.60
CA VAL A 246 -2.82 14.82 12.59
C VAL A 246 -2.37 14.43 14.00
N ALA A 247 -1.86 13.21 14.16
CA ALA A 247 -1.33 12.77 15.46
C ALA A 247 -0.16 13.65 15.93
N GLY A 248 0.72 14.04 15.00
CA GLY A 248 1.83 14.93 15.32
C GLY A 248 1.41 16.34 15.70
N GLU A 249 0.40 16.90 15.03
CA GLU A 249 -0.14 18.22 15.37
C GLU A 249 -0.84 18.23 16.75
N GLU A 250 -1.68 17.20 17.02
CA GLU A 250 -2.51 17.16 18.22
C GLU A 250 -1.82 16.55 19.44
N LEU A 251 -1.00 15.49 19.26
CA LEU A 251 -0.30 14.78 20.34
C LEU A 251 1.19 15.10 20.43
N GLY A 252 1.74 15.81 19.46
CA GLY A 252 3.13 16.21 19.40
C GLY A 252 4.10 15.05 19.13
N MET A 253 5.38 15.33 19.27
CA MET A 253 6.46 14.37 19.06
C MET A 253 6.34 13.13 19.95
N VAL A 254 5.90 13.29 21.20
CA VAL A 254 5.72 12.18 22.13
C VAL A 254 4.65 11.23 21.63
N GLY A 255 3.51 11.71 21.13
CA GLY A 255 2.47 10.88 20.52
C GLY A 255 2.96 10.15 19.29
N CYS A 256 3.70 10.81 18.40
CA CYS A 256 4.31 10.19 17.23
C CYS A 256 5.29 9.07 17.61
N LEU A 257 6.14 9.28 18.60
CA LEU A 257 7.08 8.26 19.07
C LEU A 257 6.36 7.03 19.64
N VAL A 258 5.28 7.23 20.39
CA VAL A 258 4.47 6.11 20.92
C VAL A 258 3.88 5.31 19.76
N ILE A 259 3.34 5.95 18.74
CA ILE A 259 2.78 5.27 17.55
C ILE A 259 3.87 4.45 16.84
N ILE A 260 5.03 5.05 16.57
CA ILE A 260 6.16 4.35 15.91
C ILE A 260 6.64 3.16 16.75
N LEU A 261 6.74 3.31 18.07
CA LEU A 261 7.16 2.22 18.95
C LEU A 261 6.15 1.08 18.98
N LEU A 262 4.85 1.39 18.96
CA LEU A 262 3.80 0.37 18.88
C LEU A 262 3.82 -0.37 17.54
N GLU A 263 4.01 0.33 16.43
CA GLU A 263 4.17 -0.29 15.10
C GLU A 263 5.43 -1.16 15.02
N ALA A 264 6.53 -0.71 15.63
CA ALA A 264 7.78 -1.48 15.66
C ALA A 264 7.72 -2.71 16.57
N ALA A 265 6.77 -2.77 17.52
CA ALA A 265 6.59 -3.88 18.44
C ALA A 265 5.72 -5.03 17.85
N ILE A 266 5.03 -4.79 16.72
CA ILE A 266 4.23 -5.77 15.99
C ILE A 266 5.12 -6.53 15.01
#